data_b304474b7c0e87d28a83d6a05cb6dd93
#
_entry.id   b304474b7c0e87d28a83d6a05cb6dd93
#
_cell.length_a   1.000
_cell.length_b   1.000
_cell.length_c   1.000
_cell.angle_alpha   90.00
_cell.angle_beta   90.00
_cell.angle_gamma   90.00
#
_symmetry.space_group_name_H-M   'P 1'
#
loop_
_entity.id
_entity.type
_entity.pdbx_description
1 polymer ?
#
loop_
_entity_poly.entity_id
_entity_poly.type
_entity_poly.pdbx_seq_one_letter_code
_entity_poly.pdbx_strand_id
1 'polypeptide(L)'
;MRLVEVRPHHTDLRQLVGGVLSHDVRHPEHRREVLLRKGAVLTAADLRLLDERSLAGVHVLVPEPGDVAEDPAAARVAQAVAGPGVLAERPHHGQVALRAAARGLVRVNQAGLDAVNACEGVLVFTAGDGRATDKGTSLGAAKVVPLLVPERTLQMVESVCQSEGPVLEVRAFQPCQVALVVSDRLRGRALAQAQAHLTAKVAWCGSRLESLPRAGTPAEVAARFRDAVARGADLIFAAGGSATDPTDRLFEGLRLAGGSIDQVGVPVDPGTACWIGHLEACPVLGLASCELFGRLGALDLILPRVLAGEALDRTLVRGLAYGGLLSGGPAPVPT
;
A
#
# COMPACT_ATOMS: atom_id res chain seq x y z
N MET A 1 -24.31 4.09 24.40
CA MET A 1 -24.30 2.82 25.16
C MET A 1 -24.21 3.07 26.65
N ARG A 2 -24.85 2.25 27.48
CA ARG A 2 -24.79 2.34 28.94
C ARG A 2 -24.16 1.07 29.49
N LEU A 3 -23.11 1.21 30.33
CA LEU A 3 -22.48 0.08 31.03
C LEU A 3 -23.32 -0.26 32.28
N VAL A 4 -23.63 -1.54 32.45
CA VAL A 4 -24.30 -2.08 33.64
C VAL A 4 -23.47 -3.22 34.22
N GLU A 5 -23.12 -3.12 35.50
CA GLU A 5 -22.55 -4.23 36.26
C GLU A 5 -23.70 -5.09 36.82
N VAL A 6 -23.72 -6.36 36.46
CA VAL A 6 -24.71 -7.30 36.99
C VAL A 6 -24.42 -7.65 38.46
N ARG A 7 -25.34 -7.35 39.35
CA ARG A 7 -25.30 -7.73 40.76
C ARG A 7 -26.42 -8.76 40.99
N PRO A 8 -26.10 -10.01 41.36
CA PRO A 8 -27.10 -11.03 41.62
C PRO A 8 -28.17 -10.52 42.59
N HIS A 9 -29.44 -10.83 42.30
CA HIS A 9 -30.60 -10.46 43.09
C HIS A 9 -30.88 -8.94 43.25
N HIS A 10 -30.04 -8.06 42.71
CA HIS A 10 -30.19 -6.58 42.80
C HIS A 10 -30.37 -5.90 41.43
N THR A 11 -30.04 -6.57 40.33
CA THR A 11 -30.16 -6.03 38.99
C THR A 11 -31.45 -6.55 38.34
N ASP A 12 -32.27 -5.65 37.79
CA ASP A 12 -33.40 -6.08 36.97
C ASP A 12 -32.87 -6.59 35.61
N LEU A 13 -32.67 -7.92 35.58
CA LEU A 13 -32.10 -8.60 34.43
C LEU A 13 -32.93 -8.46 33.15
N ARG A 14 -34.24 -8.21 33.23
CA ARG A 14 -35.10 -8.05 32.06
C ARG A 14 -34.69 -6.89 31.18
N GLN A 15 -34.12 -5.83 31.78
CA GLN A 15 -33.63 -4.65 31.08
C GLN A 15 -32.29 -4.92 30.35
N LEU A 16 -31.66 -6.05 30.58
CA LEU A 16 -30.40 -6.44 29.98
C LEU A 16 -30.55 -7.37 28.77
N VAL A 17 -31.78 -7.75 28.41
CA VAL A 17 -32.04 -8.52 27.18
C VAL A 17 -31.64 -7.68 25.98
N GLY A 18 -30.82 -8.25 25.10
CA GLY A 18 -30.21 -7.53 23.97
C GLY A 18 -28.92 -6.74 24.30
N GLY A 19 -28.53 -6.72 25.58
CA GLY A 19 -27.24 -6.18 25.99
C GLY A 19 -26.08 -7.06 25.51
N VAL A 20 -24.89 -6.48 25.37
CA VAL A 20 -23.68 -7.12 24.85
C VAL A 20 -22.69 -7.35 25.98
N LEU A 21 -22.17 -8.56 26.13
CA LEU A 21 -21.16 -8.89 27.13
C LEU A 21 -19.82 -8.21 26.82
N SER A 22 -19.26 -7.47 27.77
CA SER A 22 -17.95 -6.80 27.60
C SER A 22 -16.75 -7.72 27.76
N HIS A 23 -16.89 -8.88 28.38
CA HIS A 23 -15.83 -9.87 28.61
C HIS A 23 -16.39 -11.28 28.70
N ASP A 24 -15.52 -12.32 28.61
CA ASP A 24 -15.91 -13.70 28.78
C ASP A 24 -16.42 -13.94 30.22
N VAL A 25 -17.56 -14.60 30.36
CA VAL A 25 -18.06 -15.08 31.63
C VAL A 25 -17.65 -16.54 31.79
N ARG A 26 -16.90 -16.84 32.85
CA ARG A 26 -16.34 -18.17 33.10
C ARG A 26 -17.05 -18.86 34.26
N HIS A 27 -16.98 -20.20 34.25
CA HIS A 27 -17.52 -20.98 35.36
C HIS A 27 -16.76 -20.66 36.65
N PRO A 28 -17.44 -20.39 37.80
CA PRO A 28 -16.77 -19.97 39.04
C PRO A 28 -15.79 -21.03 39.58
N GLU A 29 -16.13 -22.30 39.50
CA GLU A 29 -15.26 -23.40 39.97
C GLU A 29 -14.33 -23.93 38.88
N HIS A 30 -14.73 -23.89 37.61
CA HIS A 30 -13.96 -24.37 36.46
C HIS A 30 -13.51 -23.22 35.57
N ARG A 31 -12.56 -22.42 36.00
CA ARG A 31 -12.12 -21.18 35.32
C ARG A 31 -11.70 -21.33 33.85
N ARG A 32 -11.41 -22.55 33.37
CA ARG A 32 -11.13 -22.84 31.96
C ARG A 32 -12.38 -22.91 31.10
N GLU A 33 -13.55 -23.14 31.70
CA GLU A 33 -14.82 -23.23 31.00
C GLU A 33 -15.41 -21.83 30.81
N VAL A 34 -15.66 -21.46 29.57
CA VAL A 34 -16.33 -20.19 29.20
C VAL A 34 -17.83 -20.49 29.05
N LEU A 35 -18.64 -19.90 29.92
CA LEU A 35 -20.10 -20.02 29.89
C LEU A 35 -20.70 -19.12 28.81
N LEU A 36 -20.26 -17.87 28.78
CA LEU A 36 -20.69 -16.89 27.79
C LEU A 36 -19.48 -16.12 27.27
N ARG A 37 -19.42 -15.88 25.98
CA ARG A 37 -18.28 -15.21 25.35
C ARG A 37 -18.46 -13.69 25.30
N LYS A 38 -17.37 -12.96 25.36
CA LYS A 38 -17.30 -11.53 25.03
C LYS A 38 -18.00 -11.28 23.69
N GLY A 39 -18.78 -10.21 23.59
CA GLY A 39 -19.53 -9.84 22.39
C GLY A 39 -20.86 -10.60 22.22
N ALA A 40 -21.19 -11.57 23.07
CA ALA A 40 -22.47 -12.24 23.01
C ALA A 40 -23.61 -11.26 23.35
N VAL A 41 -24.64 -11.27 22.49
CA VAL A 41 -25.91 -10.56 22.76
C VAL A 41 -26.72 -11.40 23.69
N LEU A 42 -27.05 -10.89 24.88
CA LEU A 42 -27.70 -11.61 25.96
C LEU A 42 -29.15 -11.88 25.64
N THR A 43 -29.52 -13.15 25.74
CA THR A 43 -30.91 -13.64 25.70
C THR A 43 -31.48 -13.76 27.12
N ALA A 44 -32.81 -13.95 27.21
CA ALA A 44 -33.45 -14.23 28.48
C ALA A 44 -32.94 -15.53 29.14
N ALA A 45 -32.44 -16.50 28.35
CA ALA A 45 -31.85 -17.73 28.87
C ALA A 45 -30.47 -17.49 29.47
N ASP A 46 -29.63 -16.67 28.81
CA ASP A 46 -28.32 -16.30 29.33
C ASP A 46 -28.43 -15.52 30.64
N LEU A 47 -29.41 -14.62 30.73
CA LEU A 47 -29.65 -13.85 31.95
C LEU A 47 -30.12 -14.75 33.13
N ARG A 48 -30.95 -15.78 32.86
CA ARG A 48 -31.29 -16.78 33.87
C ARG A 48 -30.09 -17.55 34.36
N LEU A 49 -29.19 -17.95 33.43
CA LEU A 49 -27.94 -18.63 33.77
C LEU A 49 -27.06 -17.78 34.69
N LEU A 50 -26.97 -16.47 34.43
CA LEU A 50 -26.21 -15.52 35.26
C LEU A 50 -26.78 -15.41 36.68
N ASP A 51 -28.12 -15.40 36.81
CA ASP A 51 -28.80 -15.29 38.08
C ASP A 51 -28.73 -16.58 38.90
N GLU A 52 -29.09 -17.74 38.29
CA GLU A 52 -29.06 -19.07 38.92
C GLU A 52 -27.67 -19.42 39.47
N ARG A 53 -26.61 -18.95 38.81
CA ARG A 53 -25.22 -19.19 39.25
C ARG A 53 -24.65 -18.06 40.10
N SER A 54 -25.46 -17.06 40.45
CA SER A 54 -25.08 -15.91 41.25
C SER A 54 -23.78 -15.25 40.78
N LEU A 55 -23.60 -15.12 39.43
CA LEU A 55 -22.39 -14.58 38.81
C LEU A 55 -22.34 -13.06 38.99
N ALA A 56 -21.46 -12.59 39.84
CA ALA A 56 -21.19 -11.17 40.07
C ALA A 56 -20.07 -10.60 39.17
N GLY A 57 -20.02 -9.28 39.03
CA GLY A 57 -18.96 -8.59 38.27
C GLY A 57 -19.06 -8.79 36.76
N VAL A 58 -20.22 -9.20 36.25
CA VAL A 58 -20.46 -9.29 34.81
C VAL A 58 -20.84 -7.91 34.27
N HIS A 59 -20.08 -7.41 33.33
CA HIS A 59 -20.34 -6.12 32.69
C HIS A 59 -21.10 -6.30 31.39
N VAL A 60 -22.23 -5.63 31.28
CA VAL A 60 -23.12 -5.65 30.12
C VAL A 60 -23.23 -4.24 29.54
N LEU A 61 -22.98 -4.11 28.24
CA LEU A 61 -23.20 -2.92 27.47
C LEU A 61 -24.64 -2.92 26.94
N VAL A 62 -25.47 -2.06 27.43
CA VAL A 62 -26.85 -1.89 26.96
C VAL A 62 -26.83 -0.90 25.80
N PRO A 63 -27.23 -1.32 24.58
CA PRO A 63 -27.29 -0.42 23.44
C PRO A 63 -28.29 0.73 23.68
N GLU A 64 -27.94 1.91 23.26
CA GLU A 64 -28.82 3.08 23.18
C GLU A 64 -29.19 3.36 21.72
N PRO A 65 -30.26 4.13 21.46
CA PRO A 65 -30.60 4.51 20.10
C PRO A 65 -29.40 5.17 19.38
N GLY A 66 -29.04 4.62 18.22
CA GLY A 66 -27.90 5.08 17.45
C GLY A 66 -26.56 4.39 17.78
N ASP A 67 -26.56 3.37 18.63
CA ASP A 67 -25.38 2.50 18.78
C ASP A 67 -25.37 1.41 17.71
N VAL A 68 -24.21 1.18 17.11
CA VAL A 68 -23.96 0.17 16.07
C VAL A 68 -23.01 -0.89 16.60
N ALA A 69 -23.33 -2.16 16.40
CA ALA A 69 -22.48 -3.28 16.82
C ALA A 69 -21.14 -3.31 16.07
N GLU A 70 -20.11 -3.93 16.68
CA GLU A 70 -18.71 -3.89 16.20
C GLU A 70 -18.54 -4.32 14.73
N ASP A 71 -19.15 -5.43 14.30
CA ASP A 71 -18.98 -5.93 12.94
C ASP A 71 -19.65 -5.04 11.88
N PRO A 72 -20.92 -4.62 11.99
CA PRO A 72 -21.50 -3.61 11.10
C PRO A 72 -20.74 -2.27 11.12
N ALA A 73 -20.26 -1.83 12.27
CA ALA A 73 -19.49 -0.59 12.39
C ALA A 73 -18.15 -0.70 11.64
N ALA A 74 -17.40 -1.81 11.85
CA ALA A 74 -16.14 -2.06 11.15
C ALA A 74 -16.34 -2.15 9.62
N ALA A 75 -17.45 -2.77 9.16
CA ALA A 75 -17.78 -2.83 7.74
C ALA A 75 -17.99 -1.44 7.14
N ARG A 76 -18.67 -0.53 7.82
CA ARG A 76 -18.87 0.86 7.38
C ARG A 76 -17.55 1.63 7.32
N VAL A 77 -16.72 1.51 8.36
CA VAL A 77 -15.38 2.12 8.36
C VAL A 77 -14.55 1.60 7.19
N ALA A 78 -14.52 0.27 6.98
CA ALA A 78 -13.78 -0.34 5.88
C ALA A 78 -14.27 0.14 4.51
N GLN A 79 -15.58 0.28 4.34
CA GLN A 79 -16.17 0.78 3.11
C GLN A 79 -15.82 2.26 2.86
N ALA A 80 -15.81 3.08 3.91
CA ALA A 80 -15.46 4.50 3.80
C ALA A 80 -13.99 4.71 3.43
N VAL A 81 -13.06 3.92 4.01
CA VAL A 81 -11.62 4.10 3.80
C VAL A 81 -11.10 3.41 2.54
N ALA A 82 -11.82 2.41 2.02
CA ALA A 82 -11.41 1.67 0.82
C ALA A 82 -11.77 2.43 -0.45
N GLY A 83 -10.73 2.80 -1.21
CA GLY A 83 -10.85 3.42 -2.51
C GLY A 83 -10.75 2.42 -3.67
N PRO A 84 -10.60 2.91 -4.90
CA PRO A 84 -10.43 2.08 -6.08
C PRO A 84 -9.34 1.03 -5.92
N GLY A 85 -9.59 -0.19 -6.38
CA GLY A 85 -8.61 -1.28 -6.32
C GLY A 85 -8.42 -1.93 -4.95
N VAL A 86 -9.23 -1.58 -3.94
CA VAL A 86 -9.21 -2.18 -2.59
C VAL A 86 -10.49 -2.99 -2.35
N LEU A 87 -10.34 -4.19 -1.83
CA LEU A 87 -11.43 -5.07 -1.40
C LEU A 87 -11.47 -5.14 0.11
N ALA A 88 -12.63 -4.85 0.69
CA ALA A 88 -12.91 -5.09 2.09
C ALA A 88 -13.44 -6.54 2.24
N GLU A 89 -12.84 -7.31 3.14
CA GLU A 89 -13.31 -8.66 3.47
C GLU A 89 -14.52 -8.62 4.41
N ARG A 90 -15.00 -9.79 4.81
CA ARG A 90 -16.08 -9.87 5.78
C ARG A 90 -15.58 -9.44 7.16
N PRO A 91 -16.40 -8.69 7.92
CA PRO A 91 -16.04 -8.30 9.28
C PRO A 91 -15.96 -9.53 10.20
N HIS A 92 -15.06 -9.47 11.15
CA HIS A 92 -14.89 -10.47 12.19
C HIS A 92 -14.31 -9.84 13.45
N HIS A 93 -15.05 -9.90 14.56
CA HIS A 93 -14.67 -9.29 15.84
C HIS A 93 -14.26 -7.82 15.71
N GLY A 94 -15.11 -7.03 15.04
CA GLY A 94 -14.89 -5.60 14.85
C GLY A 94 -13.74 -5.24 13.91
N GLN A 95 -13.23 -6.19 13.10
CA GLN A 95 -12.15 -5.96 12.16
C GLN A 95 -12.50 -6.41 10.74
N VAL A 96 -12.08 -5.63 9.76
CA VAL A 96 -12.19 -5.93 8.33
C VAL A 96 -10.83 -5.81 7.69
N ALA A 97 -10.34 -6.88 7.08
CA ALA A 97 -9.10 -6.85 6.30
C ALA A 97 -9.32 -6.16 4.95
N LEU A 98 -8.34 -5.37 4.51
CA LEU A 98 -8.32 -4.67 3.24
C LEU A 98 -7.27 -5.32 2.34
N ARG A 99 -7.69 -5.75 1.12
CA ARG A 99 -6.81 -6.46 0.18
C ARG A 99 -6.78 -5.79 -1.19
N ALA A 100 -5.70 -5.99 -1.91
CA ALA A 100 -5.56 -5.55 -3.29
C ALA A 100 -6.51 -6.33 -4.21
N ALA A 101 -7.34 -5.63 -4.97
CA ALA A 101 -8.23 -6.21 -5.99
C ALA A 101 -7.47 -6.59 -7.27
N ALA A 102 -6.35 -5.90 -7.53
CA ALA A 102 -5.52 -6.05 -8.70
C ALA A 102 -4.04 -5.81 -8.35
N ARG A 103 -3.15 -6.15 -9.27
CA ARG A 103 -1.74 -5.74 -9.23
C ARG A 103 -1.63 -4.26 -9.52
N GLY A 104 -0.79 -3.53 -8.76
CA GLY A 104 -0.65 -2.09 -8.92
C GLY A 104 0.21 -1.43 -7.85
N LEU A 105 0.08 -0.12 -7.77
CA LEU A 105 0.73 0.75 -6.79
C LEU A 105 -0.23 1.04 -5.64
N VAL A 106 0.19 0.75 -4.42
CA VAL A 106 -0.54 1.16 -3.20
C VAL A 106 -0.36 2.66 -2.98
N ARG A 107 -1.47 3.36 -2.79
CA ARG A 107 -1.48 4.77 -2.40
C ARG A 107 -2.23 4.94 -1.08
N VAL A 108 -1.64 5.71 -0.19
CA VAL A 108 -2.21 6.03 1.12
C VAL A 108 -2.37 7.53 1.25
N ASN A 109 -3.59 7.97 1.46
CA ASN A 109 -3.88 9.35 1.85
C ASN A 109 -3.57 9.50 3.35
N GLN A 110 -2.37 9.99 3.68
CA GLN A 110 -1.92 10.11 5.06
C GLN A 110 -2.77 11.09 5.87
N ALA A 111 -3.19 12.21 5.28
CA ALA A 111 -4.04 13.18 5.96
C ALA A 111 -5.41 12.56 6.33
N GLY A 112 -6.03 11.86 5.38
CA GLY A 112 -7.26 11.11 5.63
C GLY A 112 -7.08 10.00 6.66
N LEU A 113 -5.96 9.27 6.61
CA LEU A 113 -5.63 8.23 7.60
C LEU A 113 -5.52 8.78 9.01
N ASP A 114 -4.81 9.90 9.18
CA ASP A 114 -4.65 10.58 10.48
C ASP A 114 -5.99 11.09 11.00
N ALA A 115 -6.80 11.71 10.14
CA ALA A 115 -8.12 12.23 10.50
C ALA A 115 -9.10 11.11 10.89
N VAL A 116 -9.10 9.97 10.20
CA VAL A 116 -9.92 8.80 10.57
C VAL A 116 -9.47 8.23 11.91
N ASN A 117 -8.16 8.09 12.13
CA ASN A 117 -7.60 7.57 13.38
C ASN A 117 -7.77 8.56 14.58
N ALA A 118 -8.09 9.82 14.33
CA ALA A 118 -8.49 10.76 15.37
C ALA A 118 -9.93 10.51 15.89
N CYS A 119 -10.73 9.71 15.18
CA CYS A 119 -12.07 9.30 15.66
C CYS A 119 -11.92 8.21 16.74
N GLU A 120 -12.35 8.54 17.95
CA GLU A 120 -12.19 7.65 19.11
C GLU A 120 -12.81 6.26 18.89
N GLY A 121 -12.03 5.20 19.16
CA GLY A 121 -12.46 3.82 19.04
C GLY A 121 -12.39 3.25 17.62
N VAL A 122 -11.97 4.02 16.63
CA VAL A 122 -11.74 3.59 15.25
C VAL A 122 -10.25 3.53 14.98
N LEU A 123 -9.78 2.45 14.35
CA LEU A 123 -8.39 2.27 13.98
C LEU A 123 -8.31 1.79 12.53
N VAL A 124 -7.50 2.46 11.74
CA VAL A 124 -7.13 2.04 10.38
C VAL A 124 -5.61 2.00 10.30
N PHE A 125 -5.07 0.90 9.83
CA PHE A 125 -3.64 0.74 9.59
C PHE A 125 -3.40 0.13 8.21
N THR A 126 -2.33 0.58 7.54
CA THR A 126 -2.09 0.28 6.13
C THR A 126 -0.65 -0.17 5.88
N ALA A 127 -0.42 -0.80 4.73
CA ALA A 127 0.90 -0.92 4.13
C ALA A 127 1.46 0.49 3.81
N GLY A 128 2.78 0.59 3.64
CA GLY A 128 3.41 1.88 3.27
C GLY A 128 2.96 2.37 1.88
N ASP A 129 2.86 3.70 1.73
CA ASP A 129 2.57 4.35 0.44
C ASP A 129 3.65 4.06 -0.60
N GLY A 130 3.24 3.98 -1.86
CA GLY A 130 4.14 3.81 -3.01
C GLY A 130 4.74 2.42 -3.17
N ARG A 131 4.21 1.40 -2.50
CA ARG A 131 4.63 0.00 -2.66
C ARG A 131 3.90 -0.66 -3.81
N ALA A 132 4.64 -1.42 -4.62
CA ALA A 132 4.04 -2.34 -5.58
C ALA A 132 3.34 -3.49 -4.84
N THR A 133 2.19 -3.91 -5.34
CA THR A 133 1.39 -4.99 -4.74
C THR A 133 0.84 -5.94 -5.80
N ASP A 134 0.61 -7.18 -5.42
CA ASP A 134 -0.12 -8.15 -6.25
C ASP A 134 -1.56 -8.32 -5.76
N LYS A 135 -2.41 -8.84 -6.63
CA LYS A 135 -3.80 -9.15 -6.30
C LYS A 135 -3.88 -10.07 -5.08
N GLY A 136 -4.78 -9.77 -4.15
CA GLY A 136 -4.99 -10.55 -2.94
C GLY A 136 -4.03 -10.24 -1.79
N THR A 137 -2.99 -9.42 -2.01
CA THR A 137 -2.06 -8.99 -0.96
C THR A 137 -2.81 -8.19 0.12
N SER A 138 -2.50 -8.43 1.39
CA SER A 138 -3.02 -7.64 2.51
C SER A 138 -2.44 -6.23 2.47
N LEU A 139 -3.31 -5.24 2.45
CA LEU A 139 -2.95 -3.83 2.41
C LEU A 139 -3.12 -3.13 3.76
N GLY A 140 -3.89 -3.72 4.66
CA GLY A 140 -4.20 -3.15 5.97
C GLY A 140 -5.50 -3.70 6.53
N ALA A 141 -6.04 -3.03 7.53
CA ALA A 141 -7.35 -3.33 8.08
C ALA A 141 -8.00 -2.09 8.69
N ALA A 142 -9.34 -2.11 8.73
CA ALA A 142 -10.16 -1.23 9.54
C ALA A 142 -10.66 -2.00 10.76
N LYS A 143 -10.61 -1.39 11.94
CA LYS A 143 -11.02 -2.00 13.20
C LYS A 143 -11.78 -1.00 14.06
N VAL A 144 -12.81 -1.46 14.73
CA VAL A 144 -13.41 -0.76 15.86
C VAL A 144 -13.06 -1.49 17.16
N VAL A 145 -12.72 -0.74 18.20
CA VAL A 145 -12.32 -1.31 19.50
C VAL A 145 -13.54 -1.58 20.40
N PRO A 146 -14.51 -0.66 20.48
CA PRO A 146 -15.72 -0.89 21.27
C PRO A 146 -16.63 -1.93 20.60
N LEU A 147 -17.34 -2.72 21.42
CA LEU A 147 -18.36 -3.66 20.95
C LEU A 147 -19.62 -2.96 20.39
N LEU A 148 -19.82 -1.71 20.81
CA LEU A 148 -20.89 -0.81 20.34
C LEU A 148 -20.25 0.54 20.01
N VAL A 149 -20.49 1.06 18.81
CA VAL A 149 -19.95 2.31 18.30
C VAL A 149 -21.09 3.32 18.09
N PRO A 150 -21.00 4.53 18.62
CA PRO A 150 -22.01 5.54 18.37
C PRO A 150 -22.12 5.88 16.88
N GLU A 151 -23.33 5.99 16.35
CA GLU A 151 -23.60 6.38 14.95
C GLU A 151 -22.84 7.65 14.54
N ARG A 152 -22.77 8.65 15.43
CA ARG A 152 -22.02 9.90 15.19
C ARG A 152 -20.54 9.68 14.87
N THR A 153 -19.90 8.69 15.50
CA THR A 153 -18.50 8.36 15.24
C THR A 153 -18.32 7.82 13.82
N LEU A 154 -19.24 6.96 13.37
CA LEU A 154 -19.23 6.44 12.01
C LEU A 154 -19.49 7.52 10.97
N GLN A 155 -20.44 8.43 11.24
CA GLN A 155 -20.70 9.59 10.39
C GLN A 155 -19.50 10.53 10.29
N MET A 156 -18.74 10.72 11.37
CA MET A 156 -17.48 11.48 11.33
C MET A 156 -16.46 10.83 10.39
N VAL A 157 -16.24 9.52 10.49
CA VAL A 157 -15.34 8.78 9.60
C VAL A 157 -15.78 8.91 8.13
N GLU A 158 -17.06 8.70 7.88
CA GLU A 158 -17.63 8.81 6.53
C GLU A 158 -17.49 10.23 5.96
N SER A 159 -17.71 11.25 6.80
CA SER A 159 -17.53 12.66 6.42
C SER A 159 -16.07 12.99 6.09
N VAL A 160 -15.12 12.49 6.89
CA VAL A 160 -13.68 12.63 6.60
C VAL A 160 -13.34 12.02 5.25
N CYS A 161 -13.78 10.78 4.99
CA CYS A 161 -13.49 10.12 3.71
C CYS A 161 -14.21 10.76 2.52
N GLN A 162 -15.34 11.42 2.73
CA GLN A 162 -16.02 12.20 1.69
C GLN A 162 -15.28 13.49 1.34
N SER A 163 -14.69 14.18 2.32
CA SER A 163 -13.98 15.45 2.11
C SER A 163 -12.54 15.23 1.63
N GLU A 164 -11.81 14.30 2.24
CA GLU A 164 -10.38 14.04 1.96
C GLU A 164 -10.16 12.99 0.88
N GLY A 165 -11.19 12.27 0.48
CA GLY A 165 -11.10 11.09 -0.38
C GLY A 165 -10.80 9.81 0.40
N PRO A 166 -10.74 8.66 -0.30
CA PRO A 166 -10.44 7.38 0.32
C PRO A 166 -9.04 7.37 0.93
N VAL A 167 -8.88 6.62 2.03
CA VAL A 167 -7.60 6.49 2.74
C VAL A 167 -6.62 5.59 1.98
N LEU A 168 -7.12 4.54 1.35
CA LEU A 168 -6.30 3.50 0.72
C LEU A 168 -6.84 3.18 -0.68
N GLU A 169 -5.96 3.21 -1.68
CA GLU A 169 -6.26 2.81 -3.05
C GLU A 169 -5.14 1.96 -3.66
N VAL A 170 -5.47 1.20 -4.70
CA VAL A 170 -4.49 0.54 -5.57
C VAL A 170 -4.68 1.06 -6.98
N ARG A 171 -3.67 1.78 -7.48
CA ARG A 171 -3.63 2.22 -8.88
C ARG A 171 -3.07 1.10 -9.73
N ALA A 172 -3.90 0.55 -10.62
CA ALA A 172 -3.46 -0.49 -11.55
C ALA A 172 -2.33 0.04 -12.45
N PHE A 173 -1.37 -0.81 -12.77
CA PHE A 173 -0.35 -0.47 -13.74
C PHE A 173 -0.95 -0.33 -15.14
N GLN A 174 -0.49 0.68 -15.87
CA GLN A 174 -0.80 0.90 -17.27
C GLN A 174 0.26 0.20 -18.12
N PRO A 175 -0.13 -0.66 -19.07
CA PRO A 175 0.82 -1.30 -19.97
C PRO A 175 1.61 -0.24 -20.76
N CYS A 176 2.93 -0.31 -20.69
CA CYS A 176 3.85 0.61 -21.36
C CYS A 176 4.86 -0.15 -22.22
N GLN A 177 5.31 0.50 -23.29
CA GLN A 177 6.45 0.07 -24.08
C GLN A 177 7.73 0.72 -23.52
N VAL A 178 8.59 -0.07 -22.90
CA VAL A 178 9.86 0.39 -22.34
C VAL A 178 10.99 0.07 -23.31
N ALA A 179 11.78 1.06 -23.71
CA ALA A 179 12.99 0.81 -24.51
C ALA A 179 14.23 0.78 -23.60
N LEU A 180 15.18 -0.10 -23.89
CA LEU A 180 16.47 -0.16 -23.19
C LEU A 180 17.61 0.28 -24.14
N VAL A 181 18.16 1.46 -23.87
CA VAL A 181 19.36 1.98 -24.53
C VAL A 181 20.59 1.60 -23.71
N VAL A 182 21.55 0.92 -24.34
CA VAL A 182 22.71 0.34 -23.65
C VAL A 182 24.01 0.86 -24.26
N SER A 183 24.91 1.35 -23.40
CA SER A 183 26.27 1.67 -23.84
C SER A 183 27.11 0.40 -24.02
N ASP A 184 28.21 0.50 -24.78
CA ASP A 184 29.12 -0.62 -25.04
C ASP A 184 29.91 -1.10 -23.81
N ARG A 185 29.89 -0.33 -22.71
CA ARG A 185 30.50 -0.74 -21.42
C ARG A 185 29.79 -1.97 -20.81
N LEU A 186 28.48 -2.11 -21.03
CA LEU A 186 27.72 -3.27 -20.59
C LEU A 186 27.64 -4.31 -21.71
N ARG A 187 28.28 -5.47 -21.53
CA ARG A 187 28.44 -6.50 -22.56
C ARG A 187 28.50 -7.92 -22.04
N GLY A 188 28.41 -8.88 -22.94
CA GLY A 188 28.54 -10.31 -22.62
C GLY A 188 27.51 -10.78 -21.59
N ARG A 189 27.95 -11.59 -20.62
CA ARG A 189 27.08 -12.17 -19.59
C ARG A 189 26.39 -11.12 -18.74
N ALA A 190 27.06 -10.02 -18.42
CA ALA A 190 26.48 -8.92 -17.62
C ALA A 190 25.30 -8.26 -18.34
N LEU A 191 25.40 -8.03 -19.66
CA LEU A 191 24.29 -7.52 -20.46
C LEU A 191 23.12 -8.49 -20.49
N ALA A 192 23.36 -9.77 -20.74
CA ALA A 192 22.31 -10.78 -20.77
C ALA A 192 21.55 -10.87 -19.43
N GLN A 193 22.28 -10.85 -18.32
CA GLN A 193 21.68 -10.85 -16.98
C GLN A 193 20.85 -9.58 -16.72
N ALA A 194 21.38 -8.39 -17.07
CA ALA A 194 20.65 -7.14 -16.93
C ALA A 194 19.36 -7.11 -17.75
N GLN A 195 19.45 -7.56 -19.02
CA GLN A 195 18.27 -7.65 -19.90
C GLN A 195 17.21 -8.60 -19.34
N ALA A 196 17.61 -9.79 -18.89
CA ALA A 196 16.68 -10.77 -18.32
C ALA A 196 15.99 -10.20 -17.07
N HIS A 197 16.77 -9.59 -16.16
CA HIS A 197 16.25 -8.99 -14.94
C HIS A 197 15.28 -7.82 -15.21
N LEU A 198 15.67 -6.87 -16.05
CA LEU A 198 14.83 -5.72 -16.39
C LEU A 198 13.56 -6.17 -17.15
N THR A 199 13.68 -7.16 -18.05
CA THR A 199 12.51 -7.72 -18.73
C THR A 199 11.52 -8.33 -17.74
N ALA A 200 12.01 -9.09 -16.76
CA ALA A 200 11.16 -9.69 -15.73
C ALA A 200 10.44 -8.63 -14.88
N LYS A 201 11.16 -7.58 -14.46
CA LYS A 201 10.56 -6.45 -13.67
C LYS A 201 9.48 -5.73 -14.47
N VAL A 202 9.76 -5.36 -15.71
CA VAL A 202 8.82 -4.66 -16.59
C VAL A 202 7.61 -5.55 -16.90
N ALA A 203 7.83 -6.82 -17.20
CA ALA A 203 6.77 -7.78 -17.49
C ALA A 203 5.88 -8.05 -16.27
N TRP A 204 6.44 -8.08 -15.06
CA TRP A 204 5.64 -8.21 -13.82
C TRP A 204 4.63 -7.06 -13.69
N CYS A 205 4.98 -5.86 -14.13
CA CYS A 205 4.05 -4.72 -14.17
C CYS A 205 3.10 -4.73 -15.39
N GLY A 206 3.07 -5.81 -16.20
CA GLY A 206 2.21 -5.90 -17.39
C GLY A 206 2.73 -5.14 -18.61
N SER A 207 3.96 -4.65 -18.57
CA SER A 207 4.62 -3.87 -19.64
C SER A 207 5.64 -4.70 -20.43
N ARG A 208 6.18 -4.13 -21.49
CA ARG A 208 7.16 -4.82 -22.37
C ARG A 208 8.45 -4.05 -22.44
N LEU A 209 9.58 -4.76 -22.40
CA LEU A 209 10.91 -4.19 -22.59
C LEU A 209 11.45 -4.57 -23.96
N GLU A 210 11.80 -3.58 -24.79
CA GLU A 210 12.55 -3.75 -26.02
C GLU A 210 14.00 -3.30 -25.83
N SER A 211 14.95 -4.20 -26.02
CA SER A 211 16.37 -3.85 -25.96
C SER A 211 16.90 -3.45 -27.32
N LEU A 212 17.42 -2.23 -27.42
CA LEU A 212 18.02 -1.73 -28.65
C LEU A 212 19.49 -2.20 -28.79
N PRO A 213 20.04 -2.21 -30.01
CA PRO A 213 21.46 -2.52 -30.21
C PRO A 213 22.36 -1.59 -29.40
N ARG A 214 23.47 -2.13 -28.85
CA ARG A 214 24.46 -1.35 -28.07
C ARG A 214 25.07 -0.23 -28.90
N ALA A 215 25.49 0.81 -28.21
CA ALA A 215 26.11 2.00 -28.81
C ALA A 215 27.43 2.33 -28.12
N GLY A 216 28.47 2.58 -28.93
CA GLY A 216 29.84 2.83 -28.50
C GLY A 216 30.22 4.32 -28.46
N THR A 217 29.57 5.15 -29.28
CA THR A 217 29.82 6.59 -29.39
C THR A 217 28.58 7.39 -28.99
N PRO A 218 28.76 8.67 -28.59
CA PRO A 218 27.61 9.55 -28.32
C PRO A 218 26.67 9.68 -29.50
N ALA A 219 27.14 9.69 -30.73
CA ALA A 219 26.29 9.75 -31.92
C ALA A 219 25.44 8.50 -32.11
N GLU A 220 26.02 7.32 -31.89
CA GLU A 220 25.25 6.06 -31.91
C GLU A 220 24.22 6.01 -30.76
N VAL A 221 24.58 6.45 -29.56
CA VAL A 221 23.65 6.55 -28.41
C VAL A 221 22.49 7.47 -28.76
N ALA A 222 22.78 8.65 -29.37
CA ALA A 222 21.73 9.57 -29.83
C ALA A 222 20.78 8.92 -30.83
N ALA A 223 21.32 8.14 -31.77
CA ALA A 223 20.50 7.37 -32.72
C ALA A 223 19.58 6.38 -32.00
N ARG A 224 20.08 5.68 -30.96
CA ARG A 224 19.24 4.75 -30.17
C ARG A 224 18.14 5.45 -29.39
N PHE A 225 18.41 6.60 -28.81
CA PHE A 225 17.37 7.41 -28.14
C PHE A 225 16.26 7.82 -29.13
N ARG A 226 16.62 8.32 -30.31
CA ARG A 226 15.63 8.67 -31.36
C ARG A 226 14.86 7.43 -31.85
N ASP A 227 15.56 6.32 -32.05
CA ASP A 227 14.98 5.03 -32.44
C ASP A 227 13.90 4.59 -31.41
N ALA A 228 14.20 4.72 -30.11
CA ALA A 228 13.26 4.39 -29.03
C ALA A 228 11.97 5.21 -29.15
N VAL A 229 12.07 6.52 -29.30
CA VAL A 229 10.90 7.41 -29.44
C VAL A 229 10.16 7.10 -30.76
N ALA A 230 10.86 6.92 -31.87
CA ALA A 230 10.25 6.59 -33.16
C ALA A 230 9.48 5.26 -33.15
N ARG A 231 9.87 4.32 -32.26
CA ARG A 231 9.15 3.04 -32.05
C ARG A 231 8.02 3.15 -31.04
N GLY A 232 7.74 4.34 -30.50
CA GLY A 232 6.66 4.57 -29.57
C GLY A 232 6.96 4.13 -28.15
N ALA A 233 8.22 4.28 -27.70
CA ALA A 233 8.56 4.03 -26.30
C ALA A 233 7.86 5.06 -25.38
N ASP A 234 7.18 4.56 -24.34
CA ASP A 234 6.57 5.38 -23.30
C ASP A 234 7.56 5.73 -22.19
N LEU A 235 8.63 4.93 -22.05
CA LEU A 235 9.71 5.10 -21.07
C LEU A 235 11.02 4.56 -21.68
N ILE A 236 12.13 5.24 -21.46
CA ILE A 236 13.45 4.76 -21.86
C ILE A 236 14.30 4.47 -20.63
N PHE A 237 14.84 3.25 -20.53
CA PHE A 237 15.94 2.92 -19.63
C PHE A 237 17.27 3.16 -20.32
N ALA A 238 18.21 3.84 -19.65
CA ALA A 238 19.57 4.04 -20.12
C ALA A 238 20.55 3.31 -19.18
N ALA A 239 21.33 2.36 -19.70
CA ALA A 239 22.17 1.48 -18.89
C ALA A 239 23.60 1.40 -19.38
N GLY A 240 24.56 1.15 -18.45
CA GLY A 240 25.98 0.99 -18.76
C GLY A 240 26.76 2.29 -18.81
N GLY A 241 26.21 3.38 -18.29
CA GLY A 241 26.89 4.67 -18.10
C GLY A 241 27.47 4.85 -16.71
N SER A 242 28.06 6.03 -16.49
CA SER A 242 28.53 6.50 -15.19
C SER A 242 27.94 7.87 -14.89
N ALA A 243 27.09 7.96 -13.89
CA ALA A 243 26.48 9.23 -13.48
C ALA A 243 27.48 10.22 -12.87
N THR A 244 28.67 9.76 -12.47
CA THR A 244 29.73 10.59 -11.91
C THR A 244 30.62 11.26 -12.98
N ASP A 245 30.46 10.86 -14.25
CA ASP A 245 31.21 11.40 -15.36
C ASP A 245 30.32 12.34 -16.20
N PRO A 246 30.50 13.68 -16.14
CA PRO A 246 29.67 14.62 -16.90
C PRO A 246 29.78 14.46 -18.43
N THR A 247 30.85 13.78 -18.90
CA THR A 247 31.08 13.46 -20.30
C THR A 247 30.67 12.03 -20.67
N ASP A 248 29.92 11.37 -19.81
CA ASP A 248 29.43 10.03 -20.11
C ASP A 248 28.60 10.02 -21.40
N ARG A 249 28.86 9.04 -22.24
CA ARG A 249 28.25 8.95 -23.57
C ARG A 249 26.73 8.82 -23.58
N LEU A 250 26.11 8.36 -22.50
CA LEU A 250 24.66 8.37 -22.38
C LEU A 250 24.14 9.80 -22.19
N PHE A 251 24.83 10.62 -21.40
CA PHE A 251 24.51 12.04 -21.24
C PHE A 251 24.71 12.83 -22.53
N GLU A 252 25.88 12.66 -23.15
CA GLU A 252 26.18 13.34 -24.43
C GLU A 252 25.23 12.88 -25.53
N GLY A 253 24.96 11.56 -25.61
CA GLY A 253 24.02 11.00 -26.58
C GLY A 253 22.58 11.51 -26.40
N LEU A 254 22.09 11.63 -25.17
CA LEU A 254 20.77 12.20 -24.90
C LEU A 254 20.70 13.66 -25.36
N ARG A 255 21.71 14.48 -25.04
CA ARG A 255 21.78 15.89 -25.52
C ARG A 255 21.85 15.98 -27.03
N LEU A 256 22.66 15.14 -27.68
CA LEU A 256 22.75 15.08 -29.15
C LEU A 256 21.44 14.59 -29.79
N ALA A 257 20.64 13.81 -29.08
CA ALA A 257 19.30 13.43 -29.54
C ALA A 257 18.30 14.59 -29.48
N GLY A 258 18.59 15.65 -28.72
CA GLY A 258 17.71 16.77 -28.45
C GLY A 258 16.99 16.67 -27.10
N GLY A 259 17.34 15.68 -26.27
CA GLY A 259 16.83 15.50 -24.92
C GLY A 259 17.59 16.29 -23.86
N SER A 260 17.11 16.26 -22.64
CA SER A 260 17.73 16.91 -21.49
C SER A 260 17.86 15.97 -20.29
N ILE A 261 18.79 16.30 -19.40
CA ILE A 261 18.97 15.64 -18.10
C ILE A 261 18.35 16.56 -17.07
N ASP A 262 17.34 16.05 -16.35
CA ASP A 262 16.57 16.83 -15.39
C ASP A 262 17.21 16.80 -14.00
N GLN A 263 17.73 15.61 -13.61
CA GLN A 263 18.40 15.44 -12.33
C GLN A 263 19.38 14.27 -12.40
N VAL A 264 20.58 14.47 -11.89
CA VAL A 264 21.57 13.42 -11.62
C VAL A 264 21.54 13.10 -10.13
N GLY A 265 21.45 11.81 -9.82
CA GLY A 265 21.32 11.32 -8.44
C GLY A 265 19.87 11.22 -7.96
N VAL A 266 19.57 10.11 -7.29
CA VAL A 266 18.31 9.82 -6.67
C VAL A 266 18.55 9.53 -5.20
N PRO A 267 17.80 10.11 -4.24
CA PRO A 267 18.04 9.94 -2.81
C PRO A 267 17.52 8.58 -2.30
N VAL A 268 17.98 7.50 -2.94
CA VAL A 268 17.65 6.11 -2.60
C VAL A 268 18.94 5.29 -2.61
N ASP A 269 19.20 4.53 -1.56
CA ASP A 269 20.36 3.65 -1.47
C ASP A 269 19.91 2.20 -1.20
N PRO A 270 20.25 1.23 -2.09
CA PRO A 270 20.98 1.35 -3.37
C PRO A 270 20.20 2.11 -4.45
N GLY A 271 20.93 2.77 -5.38
CA GLY A 271 20.36 3.48 -6.52
C GLY A 271 20.75 4.95 -6.65
N THR A 272 21.59 5.46 -5.74
CA THR A 272 21.99 6.89 -5.69
C THR A 272 22.54 7.43 -7.00
N ALA A 273 23.18 6.59 -7.83
CA ALA A 273 23.71 6.97 -9.13
C ALA A 273 22.69 6.87 -10.29
N CYS A 274 21.42 6.63 -10.02
CA CYS A 274 20.36 6.77 -11.03
C CYS A 274 20.20 8.26 -11.40
N TRP A 275 19.66 8.52 -12.58
CA TRP A 275 19.38 9.87 -13.06
C TRP A 275 18.11 9.89 -13.91
N ILE A 276 17.50 11.03 -14.02
CA ILE A 276 16.29 11.22 -14.83
C ILE A 276 16.50 12.31 -15.89
N GLY A 277 15.80 12.16 -16.98
CA GLY A 277 15.77 13.10 -18.09
C GLY A 277 14.59 12.85 -19.00
N HIS A 278 14.58 13.51 -20.15
CA HIS A 278 13.55 13.28 -21.16
C HIS A 278 14.07 13.51 -22.57
N LEU A 279 13.41 12.88 -23.53
CA LEU A 279 13.53 13.16 -24.96
C LEU A 279 12.12 13.40 -25.50
N GLU A 280 11.86 14.63 -25.96
CA GLU A 280 10.49 15.07 -26.27
C GLU A 280 9.58 14.85 -25.04
N ALA A 281 8.45 14.15 -25.21
CA ALA A 281 7.56 13.79 -24.11
C ALA A 281 7.92 12.45 -23.42
N CYS A 282 8.94 11.73 -23.94
CA CYS A 282 9.32 10.42 -23.40
C CYS A 282 10.31 10.56 -22.24
N PRO A 283 9.96 10.11 -21.03
CA PRO A 283 10.86 10.13 -19.89
C PRO A 283 12.02 9.14 -20.07
N VAL A 284 13.17 9.50 -19.51
CA VAL A 284 14.39 8.70 -19.51
C VAL A 284 14.83 8.45 -18.08
N LEU A 285 15.03 7.18 -17.72
CA LEU A 285 15.59 6.75 -16.44
C LEU A 285 16.96 6.11 -16.67
N GLY A 286 18.00 6.78 -16.23
CA GLY A 286 19.34 6.23 -16.20
C GLY A 286 19.56 5.33 -15.01
N LEU A 287 19.95 4.08 -15.27
CA LEU A 287 20.08 3.04 -14.28
C LEU A 287 21.50 2.96 -13.71
N ALA A 288 21.60 2.98 -12.39
CA ALA A 288 22.83 2.65 -11.68
C ALA A 288 23.16 1.14 -11.87
N SER A 289 24.44 0.78 -11.72
CA SER A 289 24.87 -0.61 -11.90
C SER A 289 24.20 -1.58 -10.94
N CYS A 290 23.86 -1.16 -9.72
CA CYS A 290 23.16 -1.98 -8.73
C CYS A 290 21.74 -2.40 -9.19
N GLU A 291 21.08 -1.56 -10.01
CA GLU A 291 19.73 -1.83 -10.53
C GLU A 291 19.70 -2.96 -11.57
N LEU A 292 20.85 -3.28 -12.15
CA LEU A 292 20.94 -4.23 -13.28
C LEU A 292 20.98 -5.70 -12.84
N PHE A 293 21.21 -5.96 -11.55
CA PHE A 293 21.53 -7.31 -11.07
C PHE A 293 20.64 -7.81 -9.91
N GLY A 294 19.39 -7.36 -9.87
CA GLY A 294 18.37 -7.92 -8.97
C GLY A 294 18.41 -7.46 -7.52
N ARG A 295 19.16 -6.44 -7.20
CA ARG A 295 19.10 -5.79 -5.88
C ARG A 295 17.85 -4.92 -5.78
N LEU A 296 17.27 -4.84 -4.59
CA LEU A 296 16.27 -3.83 -4.28
C LEU A 296 16.93 -2.46 -4.38
N GLY A 297 16.37 -1.55 -5.14
CA GLY A 297 16.97 -0.25 -5.40
C GLY A 297 15.97 0.83 -5.83
N ALA A 298 16.49 1.94 -6.33
CA ALA A 298 15.69 3.08 -6.78
C ALA A 298 14.67 2.69 -7.87
N LEU A 299 15.03 1.77 -8.76
CA LEU A 299 14.14 1.28 -9.82
C LEU A 299 12.87 0.65 -9.23
N ASP A 300 12.97 -0.06 -8.09
CA ASP A 300 11.82 -0.71 -7.45
C ASP A 300 10.83 0.28 -6.84
N LEU A 301 11.27 1.51 -6.56
CA LEU A 301 10.40 2.59 -6.08
C LEU A 301 9.88 3.47 -7.22
N ILE A 302 10.68 3.68 -8.26
CA ILE A 302 10.35 4.56 -9.39
C ILE A 302 9.42 3.87 -10.39
N LEU A 303 9.79 2.68 -10.85
CA LEU A 303 9.08 1.98 -11.93
C LEU A 303 7.57 1.78 -11.62
N PRO A 304 7.18 1.27 -10.44
CA PRO A 304 5.76 1.11 -10.12
C PRO A 304 4.97 2.44 -10.14
N ARG A 305 5.59 3.53 -9.71
CA ARG A 305 4.96 4.86 -9.70
C ARG A 305 4.73 5.37 -11.12
N VAL A 306 5.74 5.28 -11.98
CA VAL A 306 5.63 5.70 -13.38
C VAL A 306 4.60 4.86 -14.12
N LEU A 307 4.60 3.53 -13.93
CA LEU A 307 3.63 2.64 -14.57
C LEU A 307 2.22 2.76 -13.99
N ALA A 308 2.06 3.36 -12.80
CA ALA A 308 0.75 3.77 -12.26
C ALA A 308 0.32 5.18 -12.69
N GLY A 309 1.05 5.81 -13.63
CA GLY A 309 0.71 7.10 -14.22
C GLY A 309 1.30 8.32 -13.51
N GLU A 310 2.26 8.15 -12.59
CA GLU A 310 2.98 9.30 -12.02
C GLU A 310 4.06 9.79 -12.98
N ALA A 311 4.21 11.12 -13.09
CA ALA A 311 5.26 11.70 -13.91
C ALA A 311 6.66 11.40 -13.34
N LEU A 312 7.59 10.98 -14.20
CA LEU A 312 9.00 10.84 -13.80
C LEU A 312 9.67 12.21 -13.81
N ASP A 313 9.60 12.91 -12.69
CA ASP A 313 10.11 14.25 -12.53
C ASP A 313 10.91 14.42 -11.21
N ARG A 314 11.42 15.62 -10.99
CA ARG A 314 12.17 15.97 -9.78
C ARG A 314 11.32 15.85 -8.52
N THR A 315 10.01 16.03 -8.60
CA THR A 315 9.10 15.98 -7.45
C THR A 315 8.96 14.55 -6.98
N LEU A 316 8.72 13.63 -7.92
CA LEU A 316 8.70 12.19 -7.61
C LEU A 316 10.03 11.76 -6.97
N VAL A 317 11.16 12.11 -7.60
CA VAL A 317 12.49 11.68 -7.13
C VAL A 317 12.78 12.21 -5.73
N ARG A 318 12.47 13.48 -5.43
CA ARG A 318 12.68 14.06 -4.09
C ARG A 318 11.80 13.38 -3.04
N GLY A 319 10.58 13.03 -3.40
CA GLY A 319 9.63 12.33 -2.52
C GLY A 319 10.12 10.95 -2.06
N LEU A 320 11.07 10.34 -2.76
CA LEU A 320 11.65 9.04 -2.40
C LEU A 320 12.66 9.11 -1.25
N ALA A 321 13.11 10.31 -0.84
CA ALA A 321 14.11 10.47 0.21
C ALA A 321 13.65 9.88 1.56
N TYR A 322 12.39 10.06 1.91
CA TYR A 322 11.80 9.41 3.09
C TYR A 322 11.50 7.93 2.80
N GLY A 323 12.21 7.04 3.48
CA GLY A 323 12.17 5.61 3.21
C GLY A 323 13.11 5.14 2.08
N GLY A 324 13.97 6.03 1.55
CA GLY A 324 14.91 5.72 0.48
C GLY A 324 16.13 4.90 0.92
N LEU A 325 16.36 4.68 2.21
CA LEU A 325 17.36 3.74 2.69
C LEU A 325 16.76 2.31 2.66
N LEU A 326 17.10 1.57 1.62
CA LEU A 326 16.60 0.21 1.38
C LEU A 326 17.55 -0.80 2.00
N SER A 327 17.41 -1.10 3.28
CA SER A 327 18.21 -2.14 3.92
C SER A 327 17.81 -3.52 3.37
N GLY A 328 18.70 -4.14 2.59
CA GLY A 328 18.89 -5.58 2.32
C GLY A 328 17.71 -6.57 2.25
N GLY A 329 16.47 -6.11 2.22
CA GLY A 329 15.29 -6.97 2.03
C GLY A 329 15.16 -7.49 0.59
N PRO A 330 14.44 -8.59 0.35
CA PRO A 330 14.13 -9.04 -0.99
C PRO A 330 13.35 -7.96 -1.74
N ALA A 331 13.63 -7.82 -3.04
CA ALA A 331 12.87 -6.91 -3.90
C ALA A 331 11.37 -7.23 -3.80
N PRO A 332 10.49 -6.20 -3.66
CA PRO A 332 9.04 -6.42 -3.60
C PRO A 332 8.45 -6.97 -4.92
N VAL A 333 9.23 -6.91 -5.99
CA VAL A 333 8.90 -7.52 -7.28
C VAL A 333 9.68 -8.83 -7.37
N PRO A 334 9.04 -9.97 -7.70
CA PRO A 334 9.75 -11.24 -7.92
C PRO A 334 10.86 -11.08 -8.96
N THR A 335 12.05 -11.56 -8.62
CA THR A 335 13.21 -11.59 -9.52
C THR A 335 13.06 -12.69 -10.55
#